data_494342204d96518e104f48d047f83436
#
_entry.id   494342204d96518e104f48d047f83436
#
_cell.length_a   1.000
_cell.length_b   1.000
_cell.length_c   1.000
_cell.angle_alpha   90.00
_cell.angle_beta   90.00
_cell.angle_gamma   90.00
#
_symmetry.space_group_name_H-M   'P 1'
#
loop_
_entity.id
_entity.type
_entity.pdbx_description
1 polymer ?
#
loop_
_entity_poly.entity_id
_entity_poly.type
_entity_poly.pdbx_seq_one_letter_code
_entity_poly.pdbx_strand_id
1 'polypeptide(L)'
;MNLGLKEKVIIVTGGAKGIGAGISQALGLESAMVAIIGRNAADNQACIDLIQATGGQAFSFVAELTKPEECTRVVQEIVNTFGRIDGLVNNAGVNDGVGLANGTYEKFMQSLHANLIHYYLLAQACLPYLIQSKGAIVNIGSKTAETGQGGTSAYAAANGGRNALTREWAVELLPHNIRVNAVIVAECFTPLYERWIQTLENPKEKLAEIESKIPLGQRMTTADEIGAMVAFLLSPKSSHTTGQLIHVDGGYVHLDRAL
;
A
#
# COMPACT_ATOMS: atom_id res chain seq x y z
N MET A 1 -8.36 -21.01 0.28
CA MET A 1 -7.07 -21.43 -0.36
C MET A 1 -5.97 -21.23 0.67
N ASN A 2 -5.09 -22.18 0.89
CA ASN A 2 -3.91 -21.94 1.72
C ASN A 2 -2.87 -21.18 0.90
N LEU A 3 -2.58 -19.95 1.27
CA LEU A 3 -1.63 -19.08 0.57
C LEU A 3 -0.16 -19.37 0.94
N GLY A 4 0.10 -20.17 1.99
CA GLY A 4 1.46 -20.51 2.41
C GLY A 4 2.23 -19.35 3.02
N LEU A 5 1.53 -18.43 3.69
CA LEU A 5 2.11 -17.25 4.36
C LEU A 5 2.37 -17.48 5.85
N LYS A 6 2.02 -18.66 6.37
CA LYS A 6 2.24 -18.97 7.78
C LYS A 6 3.69 -18.70 8.21
N GLU A 7 3.85 -17.96 9.30
CA GLU A 7 5.14 -17.57 9.90
C GLU A 7 6.06 -16.74 8.99
N LYS A 8 5.55 -16.22 7.86
CA LYS A 8 6.27 -15.27 7.02
C LYS A 8 6.23 -13.89 7.64
N VAL A 9 7.39 -13.25 7.75
CA VAL A 9 7.50 -11.88 8.26
C VAL A 9 7.23 -10.89 7.11
N ILE A 10 6.13 -10.16 7.23
CA ILE A 10 5.69 -9.22 6.20
C ILE A 10 5.56 -7.83 6.79
N ILE A 11 6.29 -6.89 6.22
CA ILE A 11 6.23 -5.47 6.58
C ILE A 11 5.07 -4.82 5.85
N VAL A 12 4.22 -4.07 6.58
CA VAL A 12 3.16 -3.25 6.01
C VAL A 12 3.32 -1.81 6.46
N THR A 13 3.70 -0.91 5.55
CA THR A 13 3.82 0.51 5.86
C THR A 13 2.46 1.18 5.87
N GLY A 14 2.20 2.04 6.87
CA GLY A 14 0.86 2.59 7.11
C GLY A 14 -0.17 1.50 7.39
N GLY A 15 0.25 0.37 7.98
CA GLY A 15 -0.53 -0.84 8.15
C GLY A 15 -1.64 -0.77 9.21
N ALA A 16 -1.79 0.35 9.92
CA ALA A 16 -2.72 0.47 11.04
C ALA A 16 -4.11 1.01 10.67
N LYS A 17 -4.29 1.65 9.51
CA LYS A 17 -5.55 2.31 9.12
C LYS A 17 -5.87 2.12 7.64
N GLY A 18 -7.16 2.22 7.32
CA GLY A 18 -7.66 2.22 5.94
C GLY A 18 -7.19 0.97 5.17
N ILE A 19 -6.67 1.17 3.95
CA ILE A 19 -6.18 0.09 3.09
C ILE A 19 -5.11 -0.74 3.81
N GLY A 20 -4.16 -0.09 4.49
CA GLY A 20 -3.10 -0.79 5.23
C GLY A 20 -3.64 -1.70 6.33
N ALA A 21 -4.69 -1.30 7.04
CA ALA A 21 -5.32 -2.15 8.06
C ALA A 21 -5.98 -3.38 7.44
N GLY A 22 -6.71 -3.23 6.31
CA GLY A 22 -7.27 -4.37 5.58
C GLY A 22 -6.19 -5.34 5.09
N ILE A 23 -5.07 -4.81 4.58
CA ILE A 23 -3.91 -5.63 4.20
C ILE A 23 -3.34 -6.38 5.41
N SER A 24 -3.12 -5.68 6.54
CA SER A 24 -2.57 -6.28 7.76
C SER A 24 -3.49 -7.38 8.32
N GLN A 25 -4.80 -7.17 8.30
CA GLN A 25 -5.79 -8.16 8.73
C GLN A 25 -5.82 -9.37 7.79
N ALA A 26 -5.83 -9.18 6.48
CA ALA A 26 -5.78 -10.26 5.50
C ALA A 26 -4.53 -11.14 5.66
N LEU A 27 -3.37 -10.54 5.90
CA LEU A 27 -2.12 -11.25 6.18
C LEU A 27 -2.16 -11.98 7.53
N GLY A 28 -2.76 -11.38 8.55
CA GLY A 28 -2.98 -12.03 9.85
C GLY A 28 -3.85 -13.27 9.76
N LEU A 29 -4.92 -13.23 8.96
CA LEU A 29 -5.79 -14.39 8.69
C LEU A 29 -5.06 -15.54 7.98
N GLU A 30 -4.03 -15.23 7.18
CA GLU A 30 -3.15 -16.22 6.56
C GLU A 30 -1.99 -16.65 7.48
N SER A 31 -2.05 -16.29 8.77
CA SER A 31 -1.06 -16.64 9.81
C SER A 31 0.35 -16.08 9.53
N ALA A 32 0.46 -14.99 8.78
CA ALA A 32 1.71 -14.24 8.66
C ALA A 32 2.03 -13.49 9.95
N MET A 33 3.32 -13.22 10.18
CA MET A 33 3.80 -12.32 11.23
C MET A 33 3.85 -10.89 10.64
N VAL A 34 2.86 -10.08 10.96
CA VAL A 34 2.69 -8.76 10.34
C VAL A 34 3.45 -7.69 11.11
N ALA A 35 4.49 -7.11 10.51
CA ALA A 35 5.22 -5.97 11.05
C ALA A 35 4.55 -4.67 10.57
N ILE A 36 3.72 -4.06 11.42
CA ILE A 36 3.01 -2.81 11.11
C ILE A 36 3.94 -1.63 11.39
N ILE A 37 4.30 -0.89 10.35
CA ILE A 37 4.99 0.40 10.49
C ILE A 37 3.96 1.52 10.42
N GLY A 38 3.86 2.30 11.50
CA GLY A 38 2.98 3.47 11.58
C GLY A 38 3.56 4.55 12.50
N ARG A 39 3.07 5.78 12.37
CA ARG A 39 3.55 6.92 13.18
C ARG A 39 2.96 6.98 14.58
N ASN A 40 1.81 6.38 14.77
CA ASN A 40 1.05 6.43 16.03
C ASN A 40 0.96 5.04 16.64
N ALA A 41 1.57 4.87 17.81
CA ALA A 41 1.60 3.60 18.52
C ALA A 41 0.21 3.11 18.94
N ALA A 42 -0.71 4.02 19.29
CA ALA A 42 -2.08 3.66 19.68
C ALA A 42 -2.88 3.13 18.49
N ASP A 43 -2.72 3.73 17.31
CA ASP A 43 -3.35 3.25 16.08
C ASP A 43 -2.80 1.87 15.68
N ASN A 44 -1.49 1.67 15.80
CA ASN A 44 -0.86 0.38 15.56
C ASN A 44 -1.42 -0.68 16.53
N GLN A 45 -1.51 -0.37 17.81
CA GLN A 45 -2.02 -1.30 18.83
C GLN A 45 -3.47 -1.67 18.57
N ALA A 46 -4.33 -0.70 18.25
CA ALA A 46 -5.74 -0.99 17.91
C ALA A 46 -5.88 -1.95 16.71
N CYS A 47 -5.03 -1.81 15.69
CA CYS A 47 -5.02 -2.74 14.57
C CYS A 47 -4.49 -4.13 14.97
N ILE A 48 -3.47 -4.19 15.82
CA ILE A 48 -2.93 -5.45 16.36
C ILE A 48 -4.01 -6.20 17.15
N ASP A 49 -4.76 -5.52 18.00
CA ASP A 49 -5.83 -6.11 18.81
C ASP A 49 -6.90 -6.76 17.92
N LEU A 50 -7.27 -6.11 16.81
CA LEU A 50 -8.20 -6.67 15.81
C LEU A 50 -7.65 -7.93 15.14
N ILE A 51 -6.37 -7.94 14.78
CA ILE A 51 -5.71 -9.10 14.16
C ILE A 51 -5.62 -10.25 15.16
N GLN A 52 -5.24 -9.97 16.40
CA GLN A 52 -5.13 -10.98 17.45
C GLN A 52 -6.49 -11.58 17.83
N ALA A 53 -7.57 -10.79 17.80
CA ALA A 53 -8.92 -11.27 18.02
C ALA A 53 -9.38 -12.35 17.00
N THR A 54 -8.75 -12.38 15.82
CA THR A 54 -8.98 -13.42 14.78
C THR A 54 -7.92 -14.53 14.79
N GLY A 55 -7.02 -14.56 15.80
CA GLY A 55 -5.95 -15.55 15.94
C GLY A 55 -4.69 -15.26 15.12
N GLY A 56 -4.60 -14.09 14.47
CA GLY A 56 -3.42 -13.63 13.74
C GLY A 56 -2.32 -13.07 14.65
N GLN A 57 -1.18 -12.76 14.07
CA GLN A 57 -0.02 -12.17 14.77
C GLN A 57 0.40 -10.87 14.09
N ALA A 58 0.49 -9.79 14.86
CA ALA A 58 0.99 -8.51 14.38
C ALA A 58 1.79 -7.79 15.45
N PHE A 59 2.71 -6.93 15.03
CA PHE A 59 3.69 -6.25 15.87
C PHE A 59 3.83 -4.80 15.43
N SER A 60 3.97 -3.89 16.41
CA SER A 60 4.05 -2.45 16.17
C SER A 60 5.50 -1.98 16.06
N PHE A 61 5.78 -1.22 14.99
CA PHE A 61 7.04 -0.50 14.80
C PHE A 61 6.73 0.96 14.49
N VAL A 62 7.18 1.87 15.35
CA VAL A 62 6.87 3.29 15.21
C VAL A 62 7.99 3.98 14.43
N ALA A 63 7.63 4.61 13.30
CA ALA A 63 8.57 5.37 12.47
C ALA A 63 7.88 6.47 11.66
N GLU A 64 8.58 7.59 11.44
CA GLU A 64 8.22 8.65 10.50
C GLU A 64 8.99 8.44 9.18
N LEU A 65 8.33 7.83 8.21
CA LEU A 65 8.96 7.38 6.96
C LEU A 65 9.38 8.52 6.00
N THR A 66 8.98 9.76 6.27
CA THR A 66 9.49 10.92 5.55
C THR A 66 10.94 11.26 5.92
N LYS A 67 11.48 10.62 6.97
CA LYS A 67 12.86 10.73 7.42
C LYS A 67 13.67 9.53 6.96
N PRO A 68 14.68 9.70 6.10
CA PRO A 68 15.46 8.59 5.54
C PRO A 68 16.09 7.67 6.60
N GLU A 69 16.62 8.24 7.67
CA GLU A 69 17.25 7.51 8.77
C GLU A 69 16.26 6.59 9.51
N GLU A 70 14.99 6.99 9.61
CA GLU A 70 13.94 6.20 10.23
C GLU A 70 13.58 4.96 9.40
N CYS A 71 13.66 5.05 8.07
CA CYS A 71 13.44 3.89 7.19
C CYS A 71 14.47 2.79 7.46
N THR A 72 15.75 3.14 7.58
CA THR A 72 16.81 2.17 7.89
C THR A 72 16.68 1.64 9.31
N ARG A 73 16.45 2.54 10.29
CA ARG A 73 16.31 2.17 11.71
C ARG A 73 15.18 1.15 11.92
N VAL A 74 14.00 1.43 11.37
CA VAL A 74 12.83 0.56 11.59
C VAL A 74 12.99 -0.81 10.95
N VAL A 75 13.62 -0.92 9.78
CA VAL A 75 13.92 -2.20 9.15
C VAL A 75 14.90 -3.00 10.02
N GLN A 76 15.95 -2.35 10.55
CA GLN A 76 16.89 -3.02 11.44
C GLN A 76 16.23 -3.51 12.74
N GLU A 77 15.30 -2.75 13.31
CA GLU A 77 14.51 -3.14 14.48
C GLU A 77 13.65 -4.39 14.19
N ILE A 78 13.00 -4.43 13.03
CA ILE A 78 12.22 -5.60 12.59
C ILE A 78 13.13 -6.83 12.42
N VAL A 79 14.30 -6.65 11.81
CA VAL A 79 15.26 -7.74 11.65
C VAL A 79 15.81 -8.24 12.98
N ASN A 80 16.11 -7.35 13.91
CA ASN A 80 16.56 -7.74 15.26
C ASN A 80 15.47 -8.53 16.00
N THR A 81 14.20 -8.27 15.70
CA THR A 81 13.06 -8.96 16.33
C THR A 81 12.83 -10.35 15.73
N PHE A 82 12.90 -10.50 14.40
CA PHE A 82 12.45 -11.70 13.71
C PHE A 82 13.58 -12.45 12.97
N GLY A 83 14.73 -11.85 12.75
CA GLY A 83 15.85 -12.44 12.02
C GLY A 83 15.64 -12.56 10.50
N ARG A 84 14.47 -12.16 9.97
CA ARG A 84 14.09 -12.32 8.56
C ARG A 84 13.07 -11.31 8.09
N ILE A 85 12.97 -11.13 6.78
CA ILE A 85 11.87 -10.44 6.09
C ILE A 85 11.52 -11.27 4.86
N ASP A 86 10.23 -11.64 4.70
CA ASP A 86 9.72 -12.41 3.57
C ASP A 86 8.90 -11.58 2.58
N GLY A 87 8.40 -10.42 3.03
CA GLY A 87 7.64 -9.54 2.17
C GLY A 87 7.65 -8.09 2.63
N LEU A 88 7.53 -7.19 1.66
CA LEU A 88 7.37 -5.76 1.90
C LEU A 88 6.13 -5.24 1.18
N VAL A 89 5.21 -4.65 1.93
CA VAL A 89 4.07 -3.90 1.39
C VAL A 89 4.32 -2.41 1.61
N ASN A 90 4.66 -1.73 0.54
CA ASN A 90 4.73 -0.28 0.50
C ASN A 90 3.32 0.28 0.28
N ASN A 91 2.68 0.75 1.36
CA ASN A 91 1.33 1.28 1.33
C ASN A 91 1.22 2.71 1.88
N ALA A 92 2.10 3.12 2.79
CA ALA A 92 2.05 4.46 3.38
C ALA A 92 2.01 5.55 2.31
N GLY A 93 1.15 6.54 2.51
CA GLY A 93 1.01 7.68 1.61
C GLY A 93 -0.24 8.50 1.91
N VAL A 94 -0.32 9.66 1.29
CA VAL A 94 -1.44 10.60 1.45
C VAL A 94 -1.60 11.43 0.19
N ASN A 95 -2.84 11.61 -0.28
CA ASN A 95 -3.14 12.63 -1.28
C ASN A 95 -3.25 13.98 -0.57
N ASP A 96 -2.23 14.81 -0.73
CA ASP A 96 -2.04 16.09 -0.04
C ASP A 96 -2.54 17.31 -0.86
N GLY A 97 -3.14 17.05 -2.04
CA GLY A 97 -3.76 18.10 -2.84
C GLY A 97 -2.78 19.11 -3.46
N VAL A 98 -1.50 18.73 -3.62
CA VAL A 98 -0.49 19.59 -4.26
C VAL A 98 -0.67 19.56 -5.77
N GLY A 99 -1.39 20.56 -6.28
CA GLY A 99 -1.68 20.75 -7.71
C GLY A 99 -0.70 21.71 -8.38
N LEU A 100 -0.92 21.93 -9.68
CA LEU A 100 -0.08 22.85 -10.47
C LEU A 100 -0.24 24.32 -10.05
N ALA A 101 -1.47 24.73 -9.75
CA ALA A 101 -1.76 26.13 -9.42
C ALA A 101 -1.44 26.52 -7.97
N ASN A 102 -1.53 25.57 -7.02
CA ASN A 102 -1.37 25.82 -5.58
C ASN A 102 -0.11 25.19 -4.99
N GLY A 103 0.69 24.50 -5.82
CA GLY A 103 1.92 23.86 -5.41
C GLY A 103 3.10 24.83 -5.34
N THR A 104 4.10 24.48 -4.54
CA THR A 104 5.44 25.07 -4.56
C THR A 104 6.46 23.94 -4.67
N TYR A 105 7.74 24.28 -4.93
CA TYR A 105 8.81 23.30 -4.95
C TYR A 105 8.86 22.51 -3.63
N GLU A 106 8.77 23.19 -2.50
CA GLU A 106 8.85 22.59 -1.16
C GLU A 106 7.68 21.62 -0.92
N LYS A 107 6.44 22.03 -1.24
CA LYS A 107 5.26 21.16 -1.14
C LYS A 107 5.36 19.95 -2.06
N PHE A 108 5.84 20.15 -3.29
CA PHE A 108 6.04 19.07 -4.25
C PHE A 108 7.05 18.05 -3.72
N MET A 109 8.20 18.50 -3.22
CA MET A 109 9.22 17.63 -2.63
C MET A 109 8.73 16.92 -1.36
N GLN A 110 8.00 17.61 -0.48
CA GLN A 110 7.37 16.99 0.68
C GLN A 110 6.39 15.88 0.30
N SER A 111 5.60 16.10 -0.75
CA SER A 111 4.70 15.08 -1.29
C SER A 111 5.47 13.87 -1.83
N LEU A 112 6.59 14.07 -2.54
CA LEU A 112 7.45 12.97 -2.99
C LEU A 112 8.03 12.19 -1.81
N HIS A 113 8.51 12.85 -0.76
CA HIS A 113 8.97 12.19 0.46
C HIS A 113 7.86 11.38 1.13
N ALA A 114 6.65 11.92 1.21
CA ALA A 114 5.50 11.27 1.84
C ALA A 114 4.90 10.12 1.01
N ASN A 115 5.18 10.05 -0.30
CA ASN A 115 4.48 9.16 -1.21
C ASN A 115 5.38 8.28 -2.10
N LEU A 116 6.68 8.55 -2.22
CA LEU A 116 7.57 7.81 -3.13
C LEU A 116 8.92 7.46 -2.51
N ILE A 117 9.63 8.43 -1.93
CA ILE A 117 11.03 8.25 -1.53
C ILE A 117 11.19 7.11 -0.52
N HIS A 118 10.31 7.01 0.46
CA HIS A 118 10.35 5.94 1.45
C HIS A 118 10.08 4.54 0.87
N TYR A 119 9.37 4.40 -0.26
CA TYR A 119 9.22 3.13 -0.98
C TYR A 119 10.58 2.58 -1.41
N TYR A 120 11.40 3.47 -2.01
CA TYR A 120 12.75 3.12 -2.42
C TYR A 120 13.64 2.79 -1.21
N LEU A 121 13.65 3.64 -0.19
CA LEU A 121 14.51 3.47 1.00
C LEU A 121 14.19 2.18 1.75
N LEU A 122 12.91 1.85 1.91
CA LEU A 122 12.50 0.62 2.57
C LEU A 122 12.83 -0.62 1.73
N ALA A 123 12.59 -0.58 0.41
CA ALA A 123 12.97 -1.67 -0.48
C ALA A 123 14.48 -1.93 -0.43
N GLN A 124 15.31 -0.86 -0.46
CA GLN A 124 16.75 -0.95 -0.34
C GLN A 124 17.18 -1.54 1.01
N ALA A 125 16.61 -1.08 2.12
CA ALA A 125 16.95 -1.58 3.45
C ALA A 125 16.50 -3.04 3.65
N CYS A 126 15.38 -3.46 3.06
CA CYS A 126 14.87 -4.83 3.13
C CYS A 126 15.60 -5.80 2.18
N LEU A 127 16.28 -5.30 1.15
CA LEU A 127 16.83 -6.10 0.05
C LEU A 127 17.70 -7.28 0.49
N PRO A 128 18.68 -7.15 1.41
CA PRO A 128 19.51 -8.28 1.84
C PRO A 128 18.70 -9.45 2.39
N TYR A 129 17.61 -9.16 3.10
CA TYR A 129 16.74 -10.15 3.74
C TYR A 129 15.75 -10.75 2.76
N LEU A 130 15.23 -9.96 1.82
CA LEU A 130 14.39 -10.43 0.72
C LEU A 130 15.16 -11.37 -0.23
N ILE A 131 16.46 -11.13 -0.45
CA ILE A 131 17.33 -12.03 -1.21
C ILE A 131 17.42 -13.41 -0.51
N GLN A 132 17.65 -13.42 0.80
CA GLN A 132 17.75 -14.66 1.59
C GLN A 132 16.44 -15.45 1.58
N SER A 133 15.31 -14.77 1.71
CA SER A 133 13.99 -15.39 1.79
C SER A 133 13.38 -15.71 0.42
N LYS A 134 13.93 -15.19 -0.68
CA LYS A 134 13.32 -15.13 -2.03
C LYS A 134 11.91 -14.54 -1.95
N GLY A 135 11.81 -13.40 -1.28
CA GLY A 135 10.56 -12.78 -0.88
C GLY A 135 9.80 -12.09 -2.02
N ALA A 136 8.88 -11.20 -1.65
CA ALA A 136 8.14 -10.41 -2.63
C ALA A 136 7.90 -8.97 -2.12
N ILE A 137 7.78 -8.04 -3.08
CA ILE A 137 7.41 -6.64 -2.82
C ILE A 137 6.06 -6.37 -3.49
N VAL A 138 5.15 -5.72 -2.75
CA VAL A 138 3.90 -5.20 -3.30
C VAL A 138 3.82 -3.70 -3.03
N ASN A 139 3.72 -2.91 -4.10
CA ASN A 139 3.53 -1.47 -4.02
C ASN A 139 2.03 -1.13 -4.15
N ILE A 140 1.48 -0.35 -3.25
CA ILE A 140 0.11 0.16 -3.41
C ILE A 140 0.19 1.44 -4.24
N GLY A 141 -0.44 1.39 -5.41
CA GLY A 141 -0.56 2.49 -6.35
C GLY A 141 -1.94 3.13 -6.33
N SER A 142 -2.15 4.08 -7.22
CA SER A 142 -3.42 4.79 -7.36
C SER A 142 -3.76 5.01 -8.81
N LYS A 143 -5.04 5.03 -9.12
CA LYS A 143 -5.60 5.44 -10.42
C LYS A 143 -5.03 6.77 -10.92
N THR A 144 -4.63 7.67 -10.02
CA THR A 144 -4.10 8.99 -10.35
C THR A 144 -2.81 8.97 -11.17
N ALA A 145 -2.12 7.81 -11.24
CA ALA A 145 -0.99 7.60 -12.13
C ALA A 145 -1.40 7.35 -13.59
N GLU A 146 -2.66 6.99 -13.83
CA GLU A 146 -3.17 6.55 -15.13
C GLU A 146 -4.34 7.39 -15.64
N THR A 147 -5.09 8.00 -14.70
CA THR A 147 -6.20 8.92 -15.01
C THR A 147 -5.92 10.29 -14.45
N GLY A 148 -6.22 11.36 -15.18
CA GLY A 148 -6.16 12.71 -14.64
C GLY A 148 -7.29 12.97 -13.66
N GLN A 149 -6.95 13.31 -12.41
CA GLN A 149 -7.94 13.71 -11.40
C GLN A 149 -8.05 15.23 -11.24
N GLY A 150 -6.94 15.95 -11.49
CA GLY A 150 -6.82 17.39 -11.23
C GLY A 150 -6.43 17.71 -9.79
N GLY A 151 -5.69 18.80 -9.60
CA GLY A 151 -5.31 19.30 -8.27
C GLY A 151 -4.36 18.43 -7.45
N THR A 152 -3.77 17.39 -8.02
CA THR A 152 -2.95 16.40 -7.30
C THR A 152 -1.65 16.03 -8.02
N SER A 153 -1.00 17.03 -8.64
CA SER A 153 0.18 16.83 -9.50
C SER A 153 1.30 16.05 -8.81
N ALA A 154 1.64 16.41 -7.57
CA ALA A 154 2.71 15.74 -6.84
C ALA A 154 2.37 14.29 -6.48
N TYR A 155 1.13 14.04 -6.04
CA TYR A 155 0.64 12.70 -5.75
C TYR A 155 0.58 11.82 -7.00
N ALA A 156 0.12 12.37 -8.14
CA ALA A 156 0.11 11.67 -9.42
C ALA A 156 1.53 11.31 -9.89
N ALA A 157 2.50 12.24 -9.77
CA ALA A 157 3.90 12.00 -10.08
C ALA A 157 4.49 10.88 -9.20
N ALA A 158 4.21 10.91 -7.88
CA ALA A 158 4.65 9.86 -6.96
C ALA A 158 4.09 8.48 -7.34
N ASN A 159 2.80 8.39 -7.66
CA ASN A 159 2.18 7.11 -8.07
C ASN A 159 2.69 6.62 -9.43
N GLY A 160 2.92 7.52 -10.39
CA GLY A 160 3.61 7.19 -11.64
C GLY A 160 5.01 6.65 -11.40
N GLY A 161 5.75 7.24 -10.46
CA GLY A 161 7.04 6.73 -9.99
C GLY A 161 6.93 5.32 -9.39
N ARG A 162 5.91 5.04 -8.56
CA ARG A 162 5.66 3.69 -7.99
C ARG A 162 5.42 2.65 -9.09
N ASN A 163 4.64 3.01 -10.13
CA ASN A 163 4.38 2.12 -11.28
C ASN A 163 5.67 1.82 -12.05
N ALA A 164 6.53 2.82 -12.27
CA ALA A 164 7.83 2.65 -12.90
C ALA A 164 8.77 1.78 -12.05
N LEU A 165 8.92 2.09 -10.75
CA LEU A 165 9.75 1.32 -9.81
C LEU A 165 9.29 -0.14 -9.69
N THR A 166 7.98 -0.41 -9.78
CA THR A 166 7.47 -1.78 -9.76
C THR A 166 8.02 -2.62 -10.90
N ARG A 167 8.08 -2.06 -12.12
CA ARG A 167 8.63 -2.76 -13.28
C ARG A 167 10.15 -2.82 -13.25
N GLU A 168 10.81 -1.73 -12.86
CA GLU A 168 12.27 -1.66 -12.75
C GLU A 168 12.79 -2.68 -11.74
N TRP A 169 12.24 -2.68 -10.52
CA TRP A 169 12.64 -3.63 -9.50
C TRP A 169 12.28 -5.08 -9.84
N ALA A 170 11.19 -5.30 -10.60
CA ALA A 170 10.86 -6.64 -11.08
C ALA A 170 11.98 -7.20 -11.97
N VAL A 171 12.62 -6.37 -12.80
CA VAL A 171 13.77 -6.75 -13.65
C VAL A 171 15.06 -6.87 -12.82
N GLU A 172 15.39 -5.87 -12.01
CA GLU A 172 16.61 -5.86 -11.19
C GLU A 172 16.70 -7.08 -10.26
N LEU A 173 15.55 -7.56 -9.76
CA LEU A 173 15.48 -8.60 -8.74
C LEU A 173 15.24 -10.02 -9.30
N LEU A 174 15.13 -10.18 -10.63
CA LEU A 174 15.03 -11.52 -11.28
C LEU A 174 16.14 -12.48 -10.86
N PRO A 175 17.43 -12.06 -10.80
CA PRO A 175 18.51 -12.98 -10.40
C PRO A 175 18.35 -13.54 -8.99
N HIS A 176 17.56 -12.87 -8.15
CA HIS A 176 17.30 -13.25 -6.77
C HIS A 176 15.97 -13.99 -6.58
N ASN A 177 15.20 -14.22 -7.66
CA ASN A 177 13.86 -14.79 -7.60
C ASN A 177 12.90 -14.00 -6.69
N ILE A 178 13.07 -12.68 -6.61
CA ILE A 178 12.18 -11.77 -5.89
C ILE A 178 11.14 -11.26 -6.88
N ARG A 179 9.87 -11.29 -6.50
CA ARG A 179 8.77 -10.77 -7.32
C ARG A 179 8.35 -9.39 -6.84
N VAL A 180 8.07 -8.50 -7.77
CA VAL A 180 7.61 -7.14 -7.48
C VAL A 180 6.37 -6.84 -8.29
N ASN A 181 5.27 -6.50 -7.62
CA ASN A 181 4.00 -6.15 -8.26
C ASN A 181 3.39 -4.92 -7.60
N ALA A 182 2.43 -4.30 -8.24
CA ALA A 182 1.62 -3.26 -7.65
C ALA A 182 0.14 -3.61 -7.64
N VAL A 183 -0.59 -3.13 -6.63
CA VAL A 183 -2.05 -3.10 -6.60
C VAL A 183 -2.49 -1.66 -6.78
N ILE A 184 -3.21 -1.40 -7.86
CA ILE A 184 -3.71 -0.09 -8.23
C ILE A 184 -5.13 0.06 -7.68
N VAL A 185 -5.31 1.09 -6.85
CA VAL A 185 -6.58 1.38 -6.17
C VAL A 185 -7.20 2.63 -6.77
N ALA A 186 -8.52 2.62 -6.97
CA ALA A 186 -9.30 3.80 -7.32
C ALA A 186 -9.99 4.36 -6.06
N GLU A 187 -11.28 4.16 -5.95
CA GLU A 187 -12.08 4.66 -4.82
C GLU A 187 -12.19 3.56 -3.74
N CYS A 188 -11.69 3.85 -2.56
CA CYS A 188 -11.80 2.98 -1.39
C CYS A 188 -12.24 3.81 -0.18
N PHE A 189 -13.36 3.43 0.46
CA PHE A 189 -13.87 4.15 1.61
C PHE A 189 -13.00 3.86 2.84
N THR A 190 -12.19 4.83 3.21
CA THR A 190 -11.26 4.76 4.34
C THR A 190 -11.53 5.91 5.31
N PRO A 191 -11.03 5.86 6.56
CA PRO A 191 -11.15 7.00 7.48
C PRO A 191 -10.57 8.31 6.94
N LEU A 192 -9.58 8.24 6.04
CA LEU A 192 -9.06 9.42 5.35
C LEU A 192 -10.07 9.95 4.31
N TYR A 193 -10.67 9.04 3.54
CA TYR A 193 -11.69 9.36 2.54
C TYR A 193 -12.95 9.94 3.20
N GLU A 194 -13.39 9.33 4.31
CA GLU A 194 -14.53 9.81 5.10
C GLU A 194 -14.33 11.25 5.58
N ARG A 195 -13.16 11.56 6.13
CA ARG A 195 -12.83 12.94 6.53
C ARG A 195 -12.82 13.90 5.33
N TRP A 196 -12.26 13.48 4.20
CA TRP A 196 -12.20 14.30 3.00
C TRP A 196 -13.60 14.57 2.44
N ILE A 197 -14.47 13.58 2.31
CA ILE A 197 -15.81 13.75 1.74
C ILE A 197 -16.65 14.72 2.59
N GLN A 198 -16.46 14.74 3.91
CA GLN A 198 -17.14 15.67 4.81
C GLN A 198 -16.72 17.14 4.61
N THR A 199 -15.62 17.41 3.92
CA THR A 199 -15.20 18.78 3.59
C THR A 199 -15.89 19.34 2.33
N LEU A 200 -16.59 18.50 1.59
CA LEU A 200 -17.27 18.88 0.35
C LEU A 200 -18.69 19.37 0.63
N GLU A 201 -19.21 20.15 -0.31
CA GLU A 201 -20.62 20.51 -0.31
C GLU A 201 -21.49 19.26 -0.60
N ASN A 202 -22.56 19.08 0.17
CA ASN A 202 -23.49 17.93 0.06
C ASN A 202 -22.79 16.57 0.08
N PRO A 203 -22.06 16.19 1.16
CA PRO A 203 -21.21 15.00 1.19
C PRO A 203 -21.90 13.69 0.79
N LYS A 204 -23.19 13.51 1.18
CA LYS A 204 -23.96 12.29 0.86
C LYS A 204 -24.25 12.17 -0.63
N GLU A 205 -24.68 13.28 -1.27
CA GLU A 205 -24.97 13.31 -2.70
C GLU A 205 -23.69 13.12 -3.50
N LYS A 206 -22.58 13.76 -3.04
CA LYS A 206 -21.29 13.64 -3.69
C LYS A 206 -20.72 12.22 -3.59
N LEU A 207 -20.92 11.55 -2.45
CA LEU A 207 -20.54 10.14 -2.29
C LEU A 207 -21.31 9.26 -3.26
N ALA A 208 -22.65 9.39 -3.31
CA ALA A 208 -23.50 8.64 -4.23
C ALA A 208 -23.14 8.89 -5.71
N GLU A 209 -22.80 10.15 -6.08
CA GLU A 209 -22.30 10.48 -7.42
C GLU A 209 -21.02 9.75 -7.75
N ILE A 210 -20.07 9.69 -6.81
CA ILE A 210 -18.78 9.00 -7.00
C ILE A 210 -19.02 7.49 -7.15
N GLU A 211 -19.83 6.89 -6.27
CA GLU A 211 -20.14 5.46 -6.30
C GLU A 211 -20.83 5.05 -7.59
N SER A 212 -21.78 5.85 -8.09
CA SER A 212 -22.49 5.59 -9.36
C SER A 212 -21.57 5.51 -10.58
N LYS A 213 -20.36 6.08 -10.51
CA LYS A 213 -19.36 6.04 -11.57
C LYS A 213 -18.45 4.82 -11.53
N ILE A 214 -18.55 3.97 -10.51
CA ILE A 214 -17.78 2.74 -10.40
C ILE A 214 -18.56 1.63 -11.14
N PRO A 215 -18.01 1.04 -12.23
CA PRO A 215 -18.78 0.14 -13.09
C PRO A 215 -19.32 -1.09 -12.35
N LEU A 216 -18.45 -1.77 -11.59
CA LEU A 216 -18.85 -3.00 -10.90
C LEU A 216 -19.56 -2.69 -9.58
N GLY A 217 -20.86 -2.90 -9.55
CA GLY A 217 -21.68 -2.83 -8.34
C GLY A 217 -21.97 -1.42 -7.84
N GLN A 218 -21.54 -0.37 -8.52
CA GLN A 218 -21.73 1.05 -8.14
C GLN A 218 -21.41 1.30 -6.65
N ARG A 219 -20.30 0.75 -6.20
CA ARG A 219 -19.78 0.86 -4.85
C ARG A 219 -18.27 1.01 -4.82
N MET A 220 -17.75 1.55 -3.75
CA MET A 220 -16.32 1.60 -3.53
C MET A 220 -15.72 0.22 -3.28
N THR A 221 -14.44 0.06 -3.64
CA THR A 221 -13.62 -1.09 -3.25
C THR A 221 -13.42 -1.10 -1.73
N THR A 222 -13.46 -2.28 -1.11
CA THR A 222 -13.18 -2.43 0.31
C THR A 222 -11.68 -2.66 0.57
N ALA A 223 -11.24 -2.34 1.78
CA ALA A 223 -9.87 -2.61 2.19
C ALA A 223 -9.55 -4.13 2.21
N ASP A 224 -10.55 -4.96 2.48
CA ASP A 224 -10.43 -6.43 2.49
C ASP A 224 -10.20 -6.99 1.09
N GLU A 225 -10.87 -6.46 0.06
CA GLU A 225 -10.66 -6.86 -1.34
C GLU A 225 -9.23 -6.54 -1.80
N ILE A 226 -8.71 -5.38 -1.37
CA ILE A 226 -7.31 -5.00 -1.63
C ILE A 226 -6.36 -5.92 -0.84
N GLY A 227 -6.67 -6.19 0.44
CA GLY A 227 -5.90 -7.08 1.30
C GLY A 227 -5.78 -8.50 0.74
N ALA A 228 -6.87 -9.05 0.23
CA ALA A 228 -6.91 -10.37 -0.39
C ALA A 228 -5.97 -10.46 -1.62
N MET A 229 -5.99 -9.43 -2.49
CA MET A 229 -5.10 -9.37 -3.65
C MET A 229 -3.63 -9.24 -3.22
N VAL A 230 -3.32 -8.40 -2.23
CA VAL A 230 -1.96 -8.25 -1.70
C VAL A 230 -1.46 -9.56 -1.10
N ALA A 231 -2.27 -10.25 -0.30
CA ALA A 231 -1.91 -11.55 0.28
C ALA A 231 -1.61 -12.59 -0.81
N PHE A 232 -2.44 -12.64 -1.87
CA PHE A 232 -2.20 -13.50 -3.04
C PHE A 232 -0.86 -13.17 -3.71
N LEU A 233 -0.57 -11.90 -3.98
CA LEU A 233 0.66 -11.46 -4.65
C LEU A 233 1.92 -11.74 -3.82
N LEU A 234 1.85 -11.70 -2.51
CA LEU A 234 2.96 -12.06 -1.61
C LEU A 234 3.16 -13.57 -1.53
N SER A 235 2.14 -14.36 -1.83
CA SER A 235 2.13 -15.80 -1.64
C SER A 235 2.90 -16.56 -2.73
N PRO A 236 3.38 -17.80 -2.45
CA PRO A 236 3.94 -18.67 -3.47
C PRO A 236 2.92 -19.11 -4.54
N LYS A 237 1.61 -18.87 -4.34
CA LYS A 237 0.59 -19.13 -5.37
C LYS A 237 0.66 -18.15 -6.54
N SER A 238 1.34 -17.02 -6.34
CA SER A 238 1.64 -16.02 -7.36
C SER A 238 3.08 -16.12 -7.89
N SER A 239 3.68 -17.32 -7.86
CA SER A 239 5.10 -17.54 -8.15
C SER A 239 5.57 -17.12 -9.53
N HIS A 240 4.67 -16.99 -10.50
CA HIS A 240 4.97 -16.56 -11.87
C HIS A 240 4.38 -15.19 -12.23
N THR A 241 4.10 -14.34 -11.22
CA THR A 241 3.54 -13.00 -11.38
C THR A 241 4.54 -11.98 -10.88
N THR A 242 5.14 -11.19 -11.78
CA THR A 242 6.06 -10.10 -11.46
C THR A 242 5.94 -8.96 -12.48
N GLY A 243 6.25 -7.73 -12.08
CA GLY A 243 6.18 -6.53 -12.91
C GLY A 243 4.75 -6.06 -13.24
N GLN A 244 3.73 -6.61 -12.58
CA GLN A 244 2.34 -6.34 -12.92
C GLN A 244 1.76 -5.18 -12.10
N LEU A 245 0.89 -4.41 -12.76
CA LEU A 245 0.02 -3.42 -12.13
C LEU A 245 -1.39 -3.99 -12.14
N ILE A 246 -1.87 -4.46 -11.00
CA ILE A 246 -3.17 -5.16 -10.89
C ILE A 246 -4.20 -4.20 -10.29
N HIS A 247 -5.25 -3.94 -11.07
CA HIS A 247 -6.33 -3.04 -10.68
C HIS A 247 -7.35 -3.77 -9.81
N VAL A 248 -7.58 -3.23 -8.61
CA VAL A 248 -8.67 -3.62 -7.70
C VAL A 248 -9.54 -2.38 -7.52
N ASP A 249 -10.36 -2.10 -8.54
CA ASP A 249 -11.00 -0.80 -8.72
C ASP A 249 -12.45 -0.85 -9.24
N GLY A 250 -13.03 -2.03 -9.34
CA GLY A 250 -14.36 -2.22 -9.92
C GLY A 250 -14.46 -1.83 -11.40
N GLY A 251 -13.33 -1.85 -12.12
CA GLY A 251 -13.26 -1.48 -13.54
C GLY A 251 -13.16 0.05 -13.77
N TYR A 252 -12.86 0.81 -12.70
CA TYR A 252 -12.86 2.28 -12.77
C TYR A 252 -11.92 2.84 -13.85
N VAL A 253 -10.73 2.27 -14.01
CA VAL A 253 -9.72 2.80 -14.95
C VAL A 253 -9.96 2.31 -16.37
N HIS A 254 -10.30 1.04 -16.58
CA HIS A 254 -10.20 0.40 -17.90
C HIS A 254 -11.52 0.16 -18.62
N LEU A 255 -12.66 0.25 -17.94
CA LEU A 255 -13.95 0.02 -18.60
C LEU A 255 -14.53 1.32 -19.16
N ASP A 256 -15.07 1.23 -20.39
CA ASP A 256 -15.88 2.29 -20.97
C ASP A 256 -17.19 2.44 -20.19
N ARG A 257 -17.57 3.69 -19.92
CA ARG A 257 -18.76 4.07 -19.13
C ARG A 257 -19.76 4.86 -19.96
N ALA A 258 -19.56 4.93 -21.26
CA ALA A 258 -20.44 5.66 -22.17
C ALA A 258 -21.70 4.87 -22.57
N LEU A 259 -21.77 3.59 -22.23
CA LEU A 259 -22.89 2.68 -22.52
C LEU A 259 -23.72 2.39 -21.31
#